data_2f63d9747315e7ad43c62b9d366951de
#
_entry.id   2f63d9747315e7ad43c62b9d366951de
#
_cell.length_a   1.000
_cell.length_b   1.000
_cell.length_c   1.000
_cell.angle_alpha   90.00
_cell.angle_beta   90.00
_cell.angle_gamma   90.00
#
_symmetry.space_group_name_H-M   'P 1'
#
loop_
_entity.id
_entity.type
_entity.pdbx_description
1 polymer ?
#
loop_
_entity_poly.entity_id
_entity_poly.type
_entity_poly.pdbx_seq_one_letter_code
_entity_poly.pdbx_strand_id
1 'polypeptide(L)'
;MVGDNNRRDVLKGTAAAGLAGLLGVTGTGLAQDQGQRLSWHAGGTGGTYFPLSNEFKTVIEENTDFTIQVQSTGASVENVGSLARGDADFALIQNDIAFFAYNGTGIEAFQGEAIESLRGVATLYPETIHVVTRPETGIETIEDLEGATINTGDLGSGTQVNALQILETVGITTDDFEEQNASFAQAADQLRDGDIDAAFVVGGWPLGAIEELATTTDISIVEISGDTREQVLDASPLFAEDEIPGGTYSGVDEDVPTVSVQAMIATNQDLSADTVESVTRAIFENTDALTIKADFISEDTALDGMSIPLHPGARAVFGPATTEAPTGNETDTGNETDTGMTETTTES
;
A
#
# COMPACT_ATOMS: atom_id res chain seq x y z
N MET A 1 14.65 60.73 4.86
CA MET A 1 16.08 60.89 5.12
C MET A 1 16.61 59.56 5.48
N VAL A 2 17.28 58.93 4.54
CA VAL A 2 18.65 58.36 4.60
C VAL A 2 18.68 57.06 5.42
N GLY A 3 19.16 55.90 4.92
CA GLY A 3 19.91 55.62 3.74
C GLY A 3 20.05 54.09 3.54
N ASP A 4 20.14 53.75 2.30
CA ASP A 4 20.67 52.48 1.75
C ASP A 4 22.01 52.11 2.36
N ASN A 5 22.26 50.83 2.61
CA ASN A 5 23.60 50.24 2.62
C ASN A 5 23.61 48.87 1.99
N ASN A 6 23.98 48.92 0.72
CA ASN A 6 24.54 47.84 -0.09
C ASN A 6 25.70 47.12 0.62
N ARG A 7 25.60 45.78 0.75
CA ARG A 7 26.76 44.90 1.02
C ARG A 7 27.04 44.01 -0.19
N ARG A 8 27.59 44.61 -1.20
CA ARG A 8 28.40 43.94 -2.25
C ARG A 8 29.76 44.61 -2.25
N ASP A 9 30.79 43.78 -2.39
CA ASP A 9 32.21 44.09 -2.49
C ASP A 9 33.02 43.87 -1.20
N VAL A 10 33.57 42.65 -1.08
CA VAL A 10 34.96 42.36 -0.69
C VAL A 10 35.26 40.91 -1.11
N LEU A 11 36.03 40.70 -2.12
CA LEU A 11 37.04 39.65 -2.31
C LEU A 11 37.67 39.76 -3.72
N LYS A 12 38.68 40.59 -3.82
CA LYS A 12 39.68 40.50 -4.87
C LYS A 12 41.08 40.57 -4.23
N GLY A 13 41.91 39.58 -4.61
CA GLY A 13 43.37 39.62 -4.49
C GLY A 13 43.90 38.70 -3.39
N THR A 14 44.68 37.68 -3.69
CA THR A 14 46.03 37.74 -4.16
C THR A 14 46.50 36.37 -4.62
N ALA A 15 47.13 36.32 -5.79
CA ALA A 15 47.90 35.20 -6.28
C ALA A 15 49.34 35.31 -5.73
N ALA A 16 49.94 34.20 -5.30
CA ALA A 16 51.37 34.03 -5.24
C ALA A 16 51.76 32.56 -5.47
N ALA A 17 52.59 32.36 -6.46
CA ALA A 17 53.15 31.10 -6.89
C ALA A 17 54.23 30.60 -5.94
N GLY A 18 54.33 29.28 -5.81
CA GLY A 18 55.45 28.57 -5.17
C GLY A 18 55.52 27.14 -5.70
N LEU A 19 56.54 26.89 -6.52
CA LEU A 19 56.89 25.61 -7.14
C LEU A 19 57.63 24.70 -6.17
N ALA A 20 57.47 23.40 -6.41
CA ALA A 20 58.39 22.28 -6.22
C ALA A 20 58.20 21.36 -5.01
N GLY A 21 57.93 20.09 -5.29
CA GLY A 21 58.10 18.95 -4.43
C GLY A 21 57.41 17.70 -4.93
N LEU A 22 57.97 17.04 -5.96
CA LEU A 22 57.64 15.65 -6.33
C LEU A 22 57.92 14.71 -5.17
N LEU A 23 56.96 13.98 -4.71
CA LEU A 23 57.10 12.57 -4.29
C LEU A 23 55.74 11.91 -4.52
N GLY A 24 55.72 10.98 -5.45
CA GLY A 24 54.55 10.14 -5.72
C GLY A 24 54.22 9.26 -4.54
N VAL A 25 53.04 9.47 -4.00
CA VAL A 25 52.29 8.44 -3.29
C VAL A 25 51.12 8.13 -4.21
N THR A 26 51.25 7.02 -4.93
CA THR A 26 50.09 6.34 -5.53
C THR A 26 49.25 5.82 -4.36
N GLY A 27 48.50 6.72 -3.75
CA GLY A 27 47.37 6.34 -2.93
C GLY A 27 46.34 5.73 -3.89
N THR A 28 46.33 4.41 -3.99
CA THR A 28 45.13 3.71 -4.37
C THR A 28 44.08 4.09 -3.30
N GLY A 29 43.37 5.17 -3.56
CA GLY A 29 42.11 5.44 -2.89
C GLY A 29 41.28 4.18 -3.09
N LEU A 30 41.15 3.40 -2.03
CA LEU A 30 40.01 2.54 -1.90
C LEU A 30 38.81 3.50 -2.02
N ALA A 31 38.27 3.67 -3.23
CA ALA A 31 36.89 4.03 -3.33
C ALA A 31 36.19 2.95 -2.49
N GLN A 32 35.76 3.30 -1.28
CA GLN A 32 34.71 2.55 -0.63
C GLN A 32 33.60 2.58 -1.66
N ASP A 33 33.35 1.41 -2.22
CA ASP A 33 32.17 1.13 -3.00
C ASP A 33 31.02 1.33 -1.99
N GLN A 34 30.56 2.57 -1.89
CA GLN A 34 29.36 2.87 -1.12
C GLN A 34 28.24 2.39 -2.03
N GLY A 35 27.74 1.19 -1.77
CA GLY A 35 26.63 0.60 -2.50
C GLY A 35 25.54 1.62 -2.76
N GLN A 36 24.86 1.51 -3.89
CA GLN A 36 23.79 2.43 -4.26
C GLN A 36 22.76 2.49 -3.13
N ARG A 37 22.40 3.70 -2.69
CA ARG A 37 21.36 3.89 -1.68
C ARG A 37 20.01 3.92 -2.37
N LEU A 38 19.06 3.15 -1.84
CA LEU A 38 17.67 3.09 -2.29
C LEU A 38 16.74 3.56 -1.17
N SER A 39 15.79 4.42 -1.52
CA SER A 39 14.74 4.87 -0.61
C SER A 39 13.56 3.92 -0.66
N TRP A 40 13.06 3.53 0.53
CA TRP A 40 11.95 2.62 0.69
C TRP A 40 10.88 3.24 1.57
N HIS A 41 9.71 3.54 1.00
CA HIS A 41 8.59 4.10 1.73
C HIS A 41 7.68 2.98 2.25
N ALA A 42 7.43 3.00 3.55
CA ALA A 42 6.66 1.96 4.24
C ALA A 42 5.24 2.46 4.59
N GLY A 43 4.93 2.54 5.85
CA GLY A 43 3.70 3.05 6.44
C GLY A 43 3.97 3.46 7.88
N GLY A 44 2.92 3.67 8.67
CA GLY A 44 3.00 3.96 10.09
C GLY A 44 3.63 2.82 10.89
N THR A 45 4.30 3.15 12.00
CA THR A 45 5.04 2.19 12.83
C THR A 45 4.15 1.20 13.59
N GLY A 46 2.85 1.50 13.74
CA GLY A 46 1.86 0.62 14.39
C GLY A 46 1.21 -0.43 13.46
N GLY A 47 1.52 -0.38 12.15
CA GLY A 47 1.01 -1.30 11.13
C GLY A 47 2.07 -2.33 10.70
N THR A 48 1.73 -3.13 9.68
CA THR A 48 2.57 -4.22 9.17
C THR A 48 3.69 -3.71 8.25
N TYR A 49 3.48 -2.66 7.47
CA TYR A 49 4.43 -2.18 6.44
C TYR A 49 5.80 -1.81 7.01
N PHE A 50 5.83 -1.05 8.10
CA PHE A 50 7.10 -0.54 8.63
C PHE A 50 8.01 -1.64 9.18
N PRO A 51 7.55 -2.55 10.07
CA PRO A 51 8.38 -3.65 10.54
C PRO A 51 8.78 -4.62 9.42
N LEU A 52 7.88 -4.97 8.48
CA LEU A 52 8.21 -5.82 7.32
C LEU A 52 9.26 -5.16 6.40
N SER A 53 9.17 -3.86 6.16
CA SER A 53 10.17 -3.11 5.38
C SER A 53 11.56 -3.15 6.01
N ASN A 54 11.66 -3.24 7.35
CA ASN A 54 12.94 -3.39 8.04
C ASN A 54 13.51 -4.82 7.93
N GLU A 55 12.66 -5.84 7.84
CA GLU A 55 13.09 -7.19 7.47
C GLU A 55 13.60 -7.23 6.02
N PHE A 56 12.85 -6.66 5.07
CA PHE A 56 13.29 -6.53 3.67
C PHE A 56 14.62 -5.78 3.55
N LYS A 57 14.77 -4.66 4.29
CA LYS A 57 16.06 -3.96 4.38
C LYS A 57 17.19 -4.91 4.78
N THR A 58 17.01 -5.68 5.84
CA THR A 58 18.03 -6.60 6.33
C THR A 58 18.38 -7.64 5.25
N VAL A 59 17.38 -8.27 4.66
CA VAL A 59 17.57 -9.31 3.64
C VAL A 59 18.23 -8.73 2.38
N ILE A 60 17.83 -7.54 1.93
CA ILE A 60 18.41 -6.90 0.74
C ILE A 60 19.87 -6.52 0.99
N GLU A 61 20.19 -5.88 2.14
CA GLU A 61 21.54 -5.43 2.47
C GLU A 61 22.51 -6.60 2.71
N GLU A 62 22.02 -7.77 3.14
CA GLU A 62 22.83 -8.98 3.30
C GLU A 62 23.14 -9.69 1.98
N ASN A 63 22.28 -9.54 0.97
CA ASN A 63 22.38 -10.27 -0.30
C ASN A 63 22.74 -9.41 -1.52
N THR A 64 22.91 -8.09 -1.33
CA THR A 64 23.28 -7.13 -2.38
C THR A 64 24.24 -6.08 -1.86
N ASP A 65 24.78 -5.25 -2.77
CA ASP A 65 25.57 -4.07 -2.39
C ASP A 65 24.71 -2.80 -2.16
N PHE A 66 23.39 -2.93 -2.14
CA PHE A 66 22.48 -1.82 -1.86
C PHE A 66 22.44 -1.46 -0.38
N THR A 67 22.12 -0.20 -0.09
CA THR A 67 21.79 0.28 1.27
C THR A 67 20.37 0.81 1.24
N ILE A 68 19.48 0.25 2.04
CA ILE A 68 18.05 0.58 2.07
C ILE A 68 17.77 1.61 3.17
N GLN A 69 17.12 2.70 2.80
CA GLN A 69 16.63 3.70 3.72
C GLN A 69 15.11 3.59 3.86
N VAL A 70 14.65 2.90 4.90
CA VAL A 70 13.22 2.77 5.22
C VAL A 70 12.71 4.07 5.83
N GLN A 71 11.59 4.57 5.33
CA GLN A 71 10.89 5.76 5.82
C GLN A 71 9.46 5.40 6.23
N SER A 72 9.05 5.89 7.41
CA SER A 72 7.66 5.85 7.81
C SER A 72 6.89 6.95 7.10
N THR A 73 5.71 6.64 6.59
CA THR A 73 4.83 7.52 5.80
C THR A 73 3.37 7.32 6.21
N GLY A 74 2.46 8.10 5.62
CA GLY A 74 1.00 7.87 5.67
C GLY A 74 0.51 6.72 4.79
N ALA A 75 1.40 5.86 4.29
CA ALA A 75 1.15 4.67 3.48
C ALA A 75 0.63 4.96 2.04
N SER A 76 -0.34 4.20 1.53
CA SER A 76 -0.51 3.89 0.11
C SER A 76 -0.64 5.09 -0.83
N VAL A 77 -1.51 6.06 -0.56
CA VAL A 77 -1.71 7.22 -1.48
C VAL A 77 -0.50 8.15 -1.44
N GLU A 78 0.06 8.41 -0.25
CA GLU A 78 1.30 9.20 -0.11
C GLU A 78 2.47 8.52 -0.82
N ASN A 79 2.59 7.20 -0.68
CA ASN A 79 3.66 6.40 -1.28
C ASN A 79 3.59 6.40 -2.81
N VAL A 80 2.40 6.26 -3.39
CA VAL A 80 2.18 6.41 -4.83
C VAL A 80 2.66 7.77 -5.32
N GLY A 81 2.29 8.85 -4.60
CA GLY A 81 2.77 10.19 -4.92
C GLY A 81 4.29 10.31 -4.85
N SER A 82 4.93 9.66 -3.89
CA SER A 82 6.39 9.64 -3.73
C SER A 82 7.09 8.88 -4.86
N LEU A 83 6.56 7.71 -5.25
CA LEU A 83 7.06 6.96 -6.41
C LEU A 83 6.93 7.78 -7.71
N ALA A 84 5.78 8.44 -7.90
CA ALA A 84 5.54 9.24 -9.11
C ALA A 84 6.51 10.42 -9.25
N ARG A 85 6.94 11.02 -8.14
CA ARG A 85 7.89 12.13 -8.11
C ARG A 85 9.37 11.68 -8.09
N GLY A 86 9.64 10.38 -7.89
CA GLY A 86 10.99 9.86 -7.69
C GLY A 86 11.57 10.16 -6.30
N ASP A 87 10.74 10.46 -5.32
CA ASP A 87 11.14 10.63 -3.91
C ASP A 87 11.37 9.27 -3.22
N ALA A 88 10.78 8.20 -3.76
CA ALA A 88 10.99 6.81 -3.35
C ALA A 88 11.39 5.95 -4.55
N ASP A 89 12.32 4.99 -4.32
CA ASP A 89 12.67 3.97 -5.30
C ASP A 89 11.71 2.78 -5.22
N PHE A 90 11.33 2.39 -4.00
CA PHE A 90 10.35 1.35 -3.72
C PHE A 90 9.37 1.83 -2.65
N ALA A 91 8.17 1.26 -2.67
CA ALA A 91 7.21 1.50 -1.60
C ALA A 91 6.29 0.29 -1.40
N LEU A 92 5.75 0.16 -0.17
CA LEU A 92 4.61 -0.70 0.11
C LEU A 92 3.32 0.09 -0.10
N ILE A 93 2.40 -0.48 -0.86
CA ILE A 93 1.09 0.09 -1.17
C ILE A 93 0.05 -1.04 -1.25
N GLN A 94 -1.21 -0.68 -1.22
CA GLN A 94 -2.31 -1.60 -1.50
C GLN A 94 -2.52 -1.75 -3.01
N ASN A 95 -2.97 -2.91 -3.45
CA ASN A 95 -3.20 -3.22 -4.86
C ASN A 95 -4.37 -2.41 -5.46
N ASP A 96 -5.41 -2.11 -4.67
CA ASP A 96 -6.53 -1.27 -5.07
C ASP A 96 -6.08 0.20 -5.28
N ILE A 97 -5.27 0.74 -4.37
CA ILE A 97 -4.69 2.08 -4.51
C ILE A 97 -3.75 2.14 -5.73
N ALA A 98 -2.97 1.08 -5.97
CA ALA A 98 -2.16 0.96 -7.18
C ALA A 98 -3.02 1.00 -8.45
N PHE A 99 -4.13 0.25 -8.47
CA PHE A 99 -5.08 0.23 -9.57
C PHE A 99 -5.70 1.60 -9.83
N PHE A 100 -6.20 2.26 -8.78
CA PHE A 100 -6.82 3.59 -8.91
C PHE A 100 -5.82 4.62 -9.43
N ALA A 101 -4.61 4.64 -8.91
CA ALA A 101 -3.57 5.55 -9.34
C ALA A 101 -3.15 5.31 -10.80
N TYR A 102 -2.93 4.05 -11.17
CA TYR A 102 -2.51 3.70 -12.53
C TYR A 102 -3.56 4.06 -13.58
N ASN A 103 -4.85 3.90 -13.26
CA ASN A 103 -5.96 4.18 -14.17
C ASN A 103 -6.52 5.61 -14.04
N GLY A 104 -6.11 6.39 -13.06
CA GLY A 104 -6.64 7.73 -12.82
C GLY A 104 -8.11 7.72 -12.38
N THR A 105 -8.47 6.79 -11.48
CA THR A 105 -9.85 6.54 -11.03
C THR A 105 -9.93 6.39 -9.50
N GLY A 106 -11.09 6.02 -9.00
CA GLY A 106 -11.35 5.62 -7.62
C GLY A 106 -11.48 6.80 -6.67
N ILE A 107 -10.43 7.51 -6.40
CA ILE A 107 -10.41 8.61 -5.42
C ILE A 107 -10.09 9.95 -6.06
N GLU A 108 -10.51 11.05 -5.40
CA GLU A 108 -10.32 12.41 -5.91
C GLU A 108 -8.86 12.71 -6.25
N ALA A 109 -7.92 12.22 -5.44
CA ALA A 109 -6.49 12.45 -5.62
C ALA A 109 -5.93 11.91 -6.97
N PHE A 110 -6.59 10.92 -7.58
CA PHE A 110 -6.17 10.33 -8.85
C PHE A 110 -7.15 10.59 -10.00
N GLN A 111 -8.33 11.17 -9.69
CA GLN A 111 -9.41 11.32 -10.67
C GLN A 111 -8.97 12.10 -11.91
N GLY A 112 -8.87 11.42 -13.05
CA GLY A 112 -8.45 12.00 -14.33
C GLY A 112 -6.95 12.21 -14.48
N GLU A 113 -6.13 11.79 -13.50
CA GLU A 113 -4.68 11.92 -13.50
C GLU A 113 -4.02 10.53 -13.33
N ALA A 114 -4.01 9.73 -14.40
CA ALA A 114 -3.39 8.41 -14.40
C ALA A 114 -1.87 8.48 -14.20
N ILE A 115 -1.35 7.68 -13.28
CA ILE A 115 0.08 7.56 -12.99
C ILE A 115 0.63 6.32 -13.73
N GLU A 116 0.69 6.40 -15.05
CA GLU A 116 1.14 5.30 -15.92
C GLU A 116 2.61 4.91 -15.72
N SER A 117 3.39 5.69 -14.97
CA SER A 117 4.77 5.33 -14.59
C SER A 117 4.86 4.33 -13.46
N LEU A 118 3.78 4.10 -12.70
CA LEU A 118 3.74 3.15 -11.59
C LEU A 118 3.89 1.71 -12.10
N ARG A 119 4.67 0.90 -11.39
CA ARG A 119 4.91 -0.52 -11.71
C ARG A 119 4.82 -1.37 -10.45
N GLY A 120 4.18 -2.54 -10.57
CA GLY A 120 4.21 -3.57 -9.56
C GLY A 120 5.55 -4.31 -9.55
N VAL A 121 5.95 -4.75 -8.38
CA VAL A 121 7.08 -5.66 -8.20
C VAL A 121 6.58 -7.02 -7.76
N ALA A 122 5.86 -7.09 -6.65
CA ALA A 122 5.24 -8.31 -6.14
C ALA A 122 4.06 -7.98 -5.23
N THR A 123 3.08 -8.85 -5.15
CA THR A 123 2.09 -8.88 -4.05
C THR A 123 2.64 -9.70 -2.89
N LEU A 124 2.14 -9.47 -1.68
CA LEU A 124 2.77 -9.97 -0.47
C LEU A 124 1.79 -10.80 0.40
N TYR A 125 0.80 -10.16 0.98
CA TYR A 125 -0.13 -10.76 1.94
C TYR A 125 -1.47 -10.02 1.93
N PRO A 126 -2.56 -10.66 2.40
CA PRO A 126 -3.84 -9.99 2.57
C PRO A 126 -3.77 -8.88 3.62
N GLU A 127 -4.19 -7.69 3.24
CA GLU A 127 -4.40 -6.56 4.13
C GLU A 127 -5.84 -6.58 4.63
N THR A 128 -6.01 -7.25 5.73
CA THR A 128 -7.30 -7.52 6.37
C THR A 128 -7.90 -6.24 6.94
N ILE A 129 -9.17 -6.00 6.68
CA ILE A 129 -9.92 -4.88 7.23
C ILE A 129 -10.34 -5.22 8.66
N HIS A 130 -9.95 -4.37 9.62
CA HIS A 130 -10.40 -4.44 11.00
C HIS A 130 -11.26 -3.21 11.29
N VAL A 131 -12.45 -3.41 11.80
CA VAL A 131 -13.30 -2.33 12.34
C VAL A 131 -13.34 -2.52 13.85
N VAL A 132 -12.44 -1.85 14.55
CA VAL A 132 -12.23 -2.03 15.99
C VAL A 132 -13.11 -1.06 16.76
N THR A 133 -13.83 -1.57 17.76
CA THR A 133 -14.68 -0.80 18.65
C THR A 133 -14.52 -1.31 20.09
N ARG A 134 -15.24 -0.69 21.01
CA ARG A 134 -15.36 -1.15 22.41
C ARG A 134 -16.78 -1.70 22.65
N PRO A 135 -16.94 -2.77 23.43
CA PRO A 135 -18.29 -3.36 23.68
C PRO A 135 -19.33 -2.37 24.22
N GLU A 136 -18.89 -1.35 24.97
CA GLU A 136 -19.79 -0.35 25.53
C GLU A 136 -20.38 0.63 24.52
N THR A 137 -19.84 0.73 23.29
CA THR A 137 -20.41 1.57 22.23
C THR A 137 -21.71 0.98 21.68
N GLY A 138 -21.88 -0.34 21.77
CA GLY A 138 -23.01 -1.07 21.21
C GLY A 138 -23.00 -1.17 19.69
N ILE A 139 -21.87 -0.86 19.02
CA ILE A 139 -21.68 -1.04 17.59
C ILE A 139 -21.41 -2.53 17.31
N GLU A 140 -22.30 -3.19 16.59
CA GLU A 140 -22.25 -4.61 16.26
C GLU A 140 -22.17 -4.85 14.75
N THR A 141 -22.63 -3.89 13.92
CA THR A 141 -22.65 -3.97 12.45
C THR A 141 -22.02 -2.72 11.82
N ILE A 142 -21.73 -2.78 10.53
CA ILE A 142 -21.20 -1.61 9.78
C ILE A 142 -22.24 -0.48 9.73
N GLU A 143 -23.53 -0.83 9.67
CA GLU A 143 -24.63 0.13 9.65
C GLU A 143 -24.75 0.91 11.00
N ASP A 144 -24.33 0.33 12.12
CA ASP A 144 -24.33 1.01 13.42
C ASP A 144 -23.28 2.14 13.52
N LEU A 145 -22.43 2.27 12.51
CA LEU A 145 -21.46 3.35 12.42
C LEU A 145 -22.09 4.72 12.03
N GLU A 146 -23.35 4.73 11.58
CA GLU A 146 -24.08 5.98 11.33
C GLU A 146 -24.18 6.82 12.61
N GLY A 147 -23.73 8.06 12.56
CA GLY A 147 -23.71 8.99 13.70
C GLY A 147 -22.56 8.80 14.69
N ALA A 148 -21.69 7.82 14.50
CA ALA A 148 -20.53 7.56 15.35
C ALA A 148 -19.36 8.49 15.05
N THR A 149 -18.41 8.58 15.99
CA THR A 149 -17.09 9.21 15.77
C THR A 149 -16.11 8.12 15.36
N ILE A 150 -15.64 8.16 14.10
CA ILE A 150 -14.88 7.07 13.47
C ILE A 150 -13.50 7.56 13.05
N ASN A 151 -12.45 6.85 13.46
CA ASN A 151 -11.15 7.00 12.83
C ASN A 151 -11.09 6.15 11.56
N THR A 152 -10.99 6.79 10.40
CA THR A 152 -10.92 6.13 9.09
C THR A 152 -9.49 5.81 8.66
N GLY A 153 -8.48 6.09 9.49
CA GLY A 153 -7.06 5.98 9.21
C GLY A 153 -6.38 7.32 8.98
N ASP A 154 -5.07 7.31 8.77
CA ASP A 154 -4.31 8.52 8.41
C ASP A 154 -4.85 9.14 7.13
N LEU A 155 -4.85 10.47 7.06
CA LEU A 155 -5.27 11.20 5.87
C LEU A 155 -4.36 10.83 4.66
N GLY A 156 -4.96 10.35 3.60
CA GLY A 156 -4.22 9.89 2.42
C GLY A 156 -3.60 8.50 2.58
N SER A 157 -4.12 7.70 3.53
CA SER A 157 -3.79 6.27 3.61
C SER A 157 -4.74 5.42 2.76
N GLY A 158 -4.32 4.20 2.43
CA GLY A 158 -5.22 3.23 1.83
C GLY A 158 -6.33 2.81 2.80
N THR A 159 -6.07 2.81 4.11
CA THR A 159 -7.08 2.55 5.15
C THR A 159 -8.24 3.51 5.04
N GLN A 160 -7.97 4.82 4.89
CA GLN A 160 -9.03 5.81 4.70
C GLN A 160 -9.88 5.52 3.47
N VAL A 161 -9.22 5.17 2.36
CA VAL A 161 -9.93 4.84 1.11
C VAL A 161 -10.83 3.62 1.31
N ASN A 162 -10.31 2.54 1.90
CA ASN A 162 -11.09 1.32 2.14
C ASN A 162 -12.25 1.57 3.11
N ALA A 163 -12.03 2.32 4.20
CA ALA A 163 -13.07 2.67 5.15
C ALA A 163 -14.22 3.42 4.48
N LEU A 164 -13.93 4.46 3.69
CA LEU A 164 -14.95 5.24 3.00
C LEU A 164 -15.69 4.40 1.94
N GLN A 165 -14.99 3.54 1.19
CA GLN A 165 -15.61 2.64 0.22
C GLN A 165 -16.58 1.66 0.91
N ILE A 166 -16.18 1.04 2.03
CA ILE A 166 -17.02 0.10 2.78
C ILE A 166 -18.26 0.81 3.34
N LEU A 167 -18.09 1.97 3.97
CA LEU A 167 -19.21 2.77 4.50
C LEU A 167 -20.19 3.18 3.39
N GLU A 168 -19.68 3.58 2.22
CA GLU A 168 -20.52 3.97 1.09
C GLU A 168 -21.38 2.80 0.56
N THR A 169 -20.90 1.54 0.64
CA THR A 169 -21.69 0.38 0.19
C THR A 169 -22.96 0.18 1.01
N VAL A 170 -22.95 0.55 2.28
CA VAL A 170 -24.14 0.50 3.16
C VAL A 170 -24.88 1.84 3.23
N GLY A 171 -24.50 2.81 2.40
CA GLY A 171 -25.17 4.11 2.26
C GLY A 171 -24.72 5.14 3.29
N ILE A 172 -23.66 4.91 4.05
CA ILE A 172 -23.09 5.87 5.01
C ILE A 172 -22.05 6.73 4.27
N THR A 173 -22.29 8.03 4.23
CA THR A 173 -21.41 9.04 3.63
C THR A 173 -20.68 9.84 4.70
N THR A 174 -19.71 10.64 4.32
CA THR A 174 -18.96 11.50 5.25
C THR A 174 -19.82 12.58 5.96
N ASP A 175 -21.07 12.78 5.53
CA ASP A 175 -22.04 13.64 6.19
C ASP A 175 -22.79 12.90 7.33
N ASP A 176 -22.69 11.58 7.40
CA ASP A 176 -23.48 10.73 8.30
C ASP A 176 -22.71 10.28 9.56
N PHE A 177 -21.43 10.62 9.69
CA PHE A 177 -20.59 10.31 10.86
C PHE A 177 -19.55 11.40 11.10
N GLU A 178 -18.92 11.42 12.29
CA GLU A 178 -17.81 12.34 12.60
C GLU A 178 -16.46 11.67 12.24
N GLU A 179 -15.83 12.12 11.14
CA GLU A 179 -14.56 11.56 10.71
C GLU A 179 -13.39 12.10 11.54
N GLN A 180 -12.53 11.19 12.00
CA GLN A 180 -11.22 11.46 12.56
C GLN A 180 -10.15 10.78 11.69
N ASN A 181 -8.98 11.45 11.53
CA ASN A 181 -7.86 10.88 10.81
C ASN A 181 -6.63 10.88 11.72
N ALA A 182 -6.14 9.70 12.02
CA ALA A 182 -4.97 9.51 12.87
C ALA A 182 -4.29 8.16 12.57
N SER A 183 -3.03 8.03 12.98
CA SER A 183 -2.30 6.78 12.88
C SER A 183 -2.93 5.68 13.75
N PHE A 184 -2.65 4.42 13.45
CA PHE A 184 -3.20 3.27 14.19
C PHE A 184 -2.91 3.35 15.70
N ALA A 185 -1.70 3.78 16.09
CA ALA A 185 -1.36 3.96 17.49
C ALA A 185 -2.19 5.07 18.16
N GLN A 186 -2.41 6.18 17.46
CA GLN A 186 -3.26 7.28 17.97
C GLN A 186 -4.74 6.86 18.03
N ALA A 187 -5.22 6.13 17.01
CA ALA A 187 -6.58 5.58 17.01
C ALA A 187 -6.79 4.61 18.19
N ALA A 188 -5.82 3.76 18.49
CA ALA A 188 -5.85 2.88 19.66
C ALA A 188 -5.91 3.67 20.98
N ASP A 189 -5.13 4.76 21.11
CA ASP A 189 -5.21 5.66 22.26
C ASP A 189 -6.59 6.33 22.36
N GLN A 190 -7.14 6.82 21.25
CA GLN A 190 -8.46 7.46 21.20
C GLN A 190 -9.59 6.46 21.55
N LEU A 191 -9.51 5.21 21.06
CA LEU A 191 -10.44 4.14 21.45
C LEU A 191 -10.36 3.88 22.95
N ARG A 192 -9.16 3.69 23.51
CA ARG A 192 -8.97 3.46 24.95
C ARG A 192 -9.54 4.60 25.79
N ASP A 193 -9.33 5.84 25.38
CA ASP A 193 -9.74 7.02 26.13
C ASP A 193 -11.23 7.37 25.90
N GLY A 194 -11.89 6.77 24.91
CA GLY A 194 -13.30 6.99 24.59
C GLY A 194 -13.55 8.24 23.75
N ASP A 195 -12.53 8.74 23.07
CA ASP A 195 -12.60 9.93 22.21
C ASP A 195 -13.20 9.60 20.83
N ILE A 196 -13.13 8.30 20.41
CA ILE A 196 -13.79 7.77 19.22
C ILE A 196 -14.57 6.51 19.57
N ASP A 197 -15.56 6.16 18.74
CA ASP A 197 -16.42 4.99 18.91
C ASP A 197 -15.89 3.78 18.16
N ALA A 198 -15.29 3.99 16.97
CA ALA A 198 -14.72 2.94 16.15
C ALA A 198 -13.48 3.43 15.39
N ALA A 199 -12.63 2.48 14.97
CA ALA A 199 -11.49 2.75 14.12
C ALA A 199 -11.36 1.69 13.03
N PHE A 200 -11.16 2.10 11.79
CA PHE A 200 -10.68 1.25 10.73
C PHE A 200 -9.16 1.10 10.83
N VAL A 201 -8.69 -0.12 10.80
CA VAL A 201 -7.28 -0.49 10.80
C VAL A 201 -7.07 -1.57 9.74
N VAL A 202 -6.24 -1.29 8.75
CA VAL A 202 -6.04 -2.19 7.61
C VAL A 202 -4.60 -2.68 7.57
N GLY A 203 -4.43 -3.99 7.56
CA GLY A 203 -3.11 -4.62 7.52
C GLY A 203 -3.16 -6.09 7.91
N GLY A 204 -2.04 -6.77 7.75
CA GLY A 204 -1.95 -8.19 8.08
C GLY A 204 -1.99 -8.44 9.59
N TRP A 205 -2.99 -9.16 10.07
CA TRP A 205 -3.10 -9.56 11.48
C TRP A 205 -1.95 -10.50 11.93
N PRO A 206 -1.51 -10.45 13.20
CA PRO A 206 -1.89 -9.47 14.22
C PRO A 206 -1.26 -8.10 13.95
N LEU A 207 -2.02 -7.03 14.21
CA LEU A 207 -1.54 -5.65 14.11
C LEU A 207 -1.09 -5.14 15.47
N GLY A 208 0.13 -4.65 15.57
CA GLY A 208 0.73 -4.26 16.84
C GLY A 208 -0.08 -3.24 17.64
N ALA A 209 -0.70 -2.26 16.98
CA ALA A 209 -1.54 -1.26 17.63
C ALA A 209 -2.80 -1.89 18.26
N ILE A 210 -3.41 -2.89 17.60
CA ILE A 210 -4.59 -3.59 18.15
C ILE A 210 -4.18 -4.56 19.26
N GLU A 211 -3.06 -5.29 19.09
CA GLU A 211 -2.53 -6.17 20.14
C GLU A 211 -2.27 -5.39 21.44
N GLU A 212 -1.60 -4.23 21.35
CA GLU A 212 -1.34 -3.39 22.51
C GLU A 212 -2.62 -2.87 23.16
N LEU A 213 -3.59 -2.40 22.35
CA LEU A 213 -4.89 -1.94 22.85
C LEU A 213 -5.63 -3.07 23.58
N ALA A 214 -5.72 -4.26 22.97
CA ALA A 214 -6.44 -5.42 23.51
C ALA A 214 -5.85 -5.96 24.83
N THR A 215 -4.59 -5.61 25.17
CA THR A 215 -4.02 -5.97 26.49
C THR A 215 -4.50 -5.08 27.63
N THR A 216 -5.06 -3.91 27.34
CA THR A 216 -5.41 -2.88 28.34
C THR A 216 -6.87 -2.46 28.29
N THR A 217 -7.57 -2.79 27.22
CA THR A 217 -8.95 -2.36 26.94
C THR A 217 -9.72 -3.53 26.33
N ASP A 218 -10.94 -3.74 26.79
CA ASP A 218 -11.84 -4.69 26.13
C ASP A 218 -12.21 -4.13 24.75
N ILE A 219 -11.99 -4.93 23.71
CA ILE A 219 -12.30 -4.57 22.33
C ILE A 219 -13.30 -5.55 21.72
N SER A 220 -13.98 -5.09 20.69
CA SER A 220 -14.71 -5.92 19.73
C SER A 220 -14.25 -5.57 18.32
N ILE A 221 -14.33 -6.53 17.40
CA ILE A 221 -14.11 -6.29 15.98
C ILE A 221 -15.44 -6.54 15.28
N VAL A 222 -15.94 -5.52 14.58
CA VAL A 222 -17.21 -5.59 13.84
C VAL A 222 -17.00 -6.47 12.60
N GLU A 223 -17.90 -7.43 12.40
CA GLU A 223 -17.87 -8.29 11.23
C GLU A 223 -18.26 -7.54 9.96
N ILE A 224 -17.60 -7.90 8.85
CA ILE A 224 -18.06 -7.60 7.50
C ILE A 224 -18.50 -8.94 6.90
N SER A 225 -19.78 -9.27 7.09
CA SER A 225 -20.33 -10.58 6.76
C SER A 225 -21.69 -10.48 6.06
N GLY A 226 -22.24 -11.59 5.57
CA GLY A 226 -23.55 -11.65 4.95
C GLY A 226 -23.72 -10.69 3.78
N ASP A 227 -24.89 -10.03 3.74
CA ASP A 227 -25.28 -9.12 2.64
C ASP A 227 -24.30 -7.92 2.52
N THR A 228 -23.79 -7.41 3.64
CA THR A 228 -22.80 -6.31 3.66
C THR A 228 -21.51 -6.71 2.95
N ARG A 229 -20.98 -7.92 3.24
CA ARG A 229 -19.79 -8.43 2.56
C ARG A 229 -20.02 -8.62 1.06
N GLU A 230 -21.19 -9.17 0.68
CA GLU A 230 -21.53 -9.32 -0.74
C GLU A 230 -21.55 -7.97 -1.46
N GLN A 231 -22.12 -6.93 -0.84
CA GLN A 231 -22.15 -5.57 -1.40
C GLN A 231 -20.74 -5.00 -1.56
N VAL A 232 -19.85 -5.20 -0.60
CA VAL A 232 -18.45 -4.74 -0.66
C VAL A 232 -17.70 -5.44 -1.80
N LEU A 233 -17.84 -6.75 -1.95
CA LEU A 233 -17.20 -7.53 -3.01
C LEU A 233 -17.75 -7.17 -4.41
N ASP A 234 -19.06 -6.91 -4.51
CA ASP A 234 -19.69 -6.47 -5.77
C ASP A 234 -19.27 -5.03 -6.16
N ALA A 235 -19.02 -4.18 -5.18
CA ALA A 235 -18.59 -2.79 -5.42
C ALA A 235 -17.16 -2.70 -5.97
N SER A 236 -16.27 -3.63 -5.61
CA SER A 236 -14.89 -3.64 -6.09
C SER A 236 -14.31 -5.05 -6.17
N PRO A 237 -13.86 -5.48 -7.37
CA PRO A 237 -13.20 -6.79 -7.54
C PRO A 237 -11.81 -6.86 -6.91
N LEU A 238 -11.34 -5.78 -6.26
CA LEU A 238 -10.05 -5.73 -5.57
C LEU A 238 -10.18 -6.12 -4.10
N PHE A 239 -11.41 -6.16 -3.55
CA PHE A 239 -11.67 -6.82 -2.27
C PHE A 239 -11.80 -8.32 -2.45
N ALA A 240 -11.34 -9.07 -1.46
CA ALA A 240 -11.51 -10.52 -1.34
C ALA A 240 -12.12 -10.85 0.02
N GLU A 241 -12.79 -12.01 0.12
CA GLU A 241 -13.20 -12.55 1.41
C GLU A 241 -11.98 -12.83 2.29
N ASP A 242 -12.09 -12.51 3.57
CA ASP A 242 -11.02 -12.74 4.54
C ASP A 242 -11.62 -12.99 5.94
N GLU A 243 -10.77 -13.40 6.88
CA GLU A 243 -11.14 -13.73 8.25
C GLU A 243 -9.99 -13.40 9.20
N ILE A 244 -10.33 -12.81 10.34
CA ILE A 244 -9.41 -12.67 11.46
C ILE A 244 -9.62 -13.88 12.38
N PRO A 245 -8.62 -14.78 12.52
CA PRO A 245 -8.78 -15.97 13.35
C PRO A 245 -9.02 -15.64 14.82
N GLY A 246 -9.92 -16.36 15.44
CA GLY A 246 -10.20 -16.27 16.88
C GLY A 246 -8.93 -16.49 17.71
N GLY A 247 -8.77 -15.69 18.76
CA GLY A 247 -7.57 -15.69 19.58
C GLY A 247 -6.40 -14.89 19.03
N THR A 248 -6.53 -14.24 17.86
CA THR A 248 -5.53 -13.29 17.33
C THR A 248 -5.32 -12.12 18.30
N TYR A 249 -6.39 -11.60 18.87
CA TYR A 249 -6.36 -10.50 19.83
C TYR A 249 -6.99 -10.93 21.17
N SER A 250 -6.45 -10.41 22.28
CA SER A 250 -7.01 -10.69 23.61
C SER A 250 -8.47 -10.26 23.69
N GLY A 251 -9.34 -11.18 24.10
CA GLY A 251 -10.79 -10.94 24.22
C GLY A 251 -11.59 -11.14 22.93
N VAL A 252 -10.94 -11.46 21.81
CA VAL A 252 -11.60 -11.83 20.53
C VAL A 252 -11.36 -13.32 20.31
N ASP A 253 -12.26 -14.16 20.85
CA ASP A 253 -12.06 -15.63 20.91
C ASP A 253 -12.59 -16.36 19.67
N GLU A 254 -13.50 -15.74 18.91
CA GLU A 254 -14.14 -16.33 17.73
C GLU A 254 -13.55 -15.73 16.44
N ASP A 255 -13.62 -16.47 15.33
CA ASP A 255 -13.24 -16.00 14.02
C ASP A 255 -14.14 -14.82 13.60
N VAL A 256 -13.55 -13.76 13.04
CA VAL A 256 -14.28 -12.57 12.61
C VAL A 256 -14.24 -12.48 11.08
N PRO A 257 -15.37 -12.79 10.41
CA PRO A 257 -15.48 -12.64 8.97
C PRO A 257 -15.29 -11.18 8.54
N THR A 258 -14.48 -10.94 7.48
CA THR A 258 -14.19 -9.62 6.96
C THR A 258 -13.83 -9.68 5.48
N VAL A 259 -13.22 -8.63 4.98
CA VAL A 259 -12.64 -8.54 3.64
C VAL A 259 -11.20 -8.06 3.71
N SER A 260 -10.44 -8.27 2.64
CA SER A 260 -9.07 -7.77 2.50
C SER A 260 -8.80 -7.23 1.10
N VAL A 261 -7.75 -6.43 1.01
CA VAL A 261 -7.04 -6.09 -0.23
C VAL A 261 -5.63 -6.70 -0.17
N GLN A 262 -4.79 -6.57 -1.20
CA GLN A 262 -3.44 -7.14 -1.18
C GLN A 262 -2.39 -6.06 -0.93
N ALA A 263 -1.47 -6.32 0.00
CA ALA A 263 -0.23 -5.57 0.12
C ALA A 263 0.66 -5.87 -1.09
N MET A 264 1.34 -4.85 -1.63
CA MET A 264 2.29 -5.04 -2.71
C MET A 264 3.51 -4.14 -2.61
N ILE A 265 4.61 -4.59 -3.20
CA ILE A 265 5.77 -3.74 -3.49
C ILE A 265 5.54 -3.07 -4.83
N ALA A 266 5.67 -1.75 -4.87
CA ALA A 266 5.63 -0.97 -6.09
C ALA A 266 6.90 -0.13 -6.29
N THR A 267 7.14 0.27 -7.53
CA THR A 267 8.25 1.12 -7.96
C THR A 267 7.83 2.01 -9.12
N ASN A 268 8.76 2.85 -9.62
CA ASN A 268 8.58 3.63 -10.84
C ASN A 268 9.24 2.93 -12.03
N GLN A 269 8.65 3.05 -13.22
CA GLN A 269 9.18 2.47 -14.47
C GLN A 269 10.60 2.91 -14.81
N ASP A 270 11.05 4.06 -14.28
CA ASP A 270 12.36 4.65 -14.58
C ASP A 270 13.51 4.04 -13.76
N LEU A 271 13.17 3.27 -12.70
CA LEU A 271 14.19 2.51 -11.96
C LEU A 271 14.78 1.42 -12.86
N SER A 272 16.10 1.14 -12.74
CA SER A 272 16.73 0.18 -13.63
C SER A 272 16.21 -1.25 -13.43
N ALA A 273 16.06 -2.00 -14.52
CA ALA A 273 15.62 -3.39 -14.45
C ALA A 273 16.56 -4.25 -13.60
N ASP A 274 17.87 -4.02 -13.68
CA ASP A 274 18.88 -4.75 -12.90
C ASP A 274 18.72 -4.47 -11.39
N THR A 275 18.40 -3.23 -11.00
CA THR A 275 18.14 -2.87 -9.59
C THR A 275 16.90 -3.58 -9.07
N VAL A 276 15.79 -3.51 -9.81
CA VAL A 276 14.54 -4.14 -9.39
C VAL A 276 14.67 -5.66 -9.37
N GLU A 277 15.32 -6.27 -10.37
CA GLU A 277 15.60 -7.73 -10.38
C GLU A 277 16.41 -8.14 -9.16
N SER A 278 17.50 -7.42 -8.85
CA SER A 278 18.38 -7.74 -7.71
C SER A 278 17.65 -7.65 -6.38
N VAL A 279 16.85 -6.59 -6.17
CA VAL A 279 16.04 -6.40 -4.95
C VAL A 279 14.98 -7.48 -4.83
N THR A 280 14.29 -7.80 -5.93
CA THR A 280 13.25 -8.84 -5.95
C THR A 280 13.82 -10.21 -5.62
N ARG A 281 14.95 -10.59 -6.25
CA ARG A 281 15.65 -11.84 -5.94
C ARG A 281 16.11 -11.90 -4.49
N ALA A 282 16.71 -10.82 -3.98
CA ALA A 282 17.17 -10.77 -2.60
C ALA A 282 16.03 -11.09 -1.62
N ILE A 283 14.83 -10.56 -1.84
CA ILE A 283 13.67 -10.83 -0.99
C ILE A 283 13.17 -12.27 -1.18
N PHE A 284 12.84 -12.67 -2.40
CA PHE A 284 12.09 -13.89 -2.67
C PHE A 284 12.95 -15.17 -2.63
N GLU A 285 14.26 -15.08 -2.86
CA GLU A 285 15.19 -16.19 -2.65
C GLU A 285 15.58 -16.40 -1.17
N ASN A 286 15.18 -15.48 -0.27
CA ASN A 286 15.51 -15.51 1.16
C ASN A 286 14.28 -15.31 2.07
N THR A 287 13.11 -15.76 1.66
CA THR A 287 11.87 -15.65 2.45
C THR A 287 11.96 -16.34 3.81
N ASP A 288 12.79 -17.38 3.96
CA ASP A 288 13.06 -18.06 5.23
C ASP A 288 13.65 -17.13 6.30
N ALA A 289 14.22 -16.00 5.93
CA ALA A 289 14.74 -14.99 6.84
C ALA A 289 13.66 -14.00 7.35
N LEU A 290 12.46 -14.05 6.76
CA LEU A 290 11.33 -13.22 7.17
C LEU A 290 10.60 -13.87 8.34
N THR A 291 10.03 -13.05 9.20
CA THR A 291 9.14 -13.50 10.29
C THR A 291 7.75 -12.90 10.17
N ILE A 292 7.67 -11.71 9.59
CA ILE A 292 6.41 -10.98 9.41
C ILE A 292 5.77 -11.43 8.11
N LYS A 293 4.58 -12.03 8.21
CA LYS A 293 3.82 -12.53 7.06
C LYS A 293 4.57 -13.55 6.18
N ALA A 294 5.58 -14.20 6.72
CA ALA A 294 6.43 -15.15 5.98
C ALA A 294 5.63 -16.26 5.28
N ASP A 295 4.54 -16.74 5.91
CA ASP A 295 3.68 -17.80 5.35
C ASP A 295 2.92 -17.38 4.09
N PHE A 296 2.79 -16.07 3.83
CA PHE A 296 2.09 -15.51 2.67
C PHE A 296 3.05 -15.08 1.56
N ILE A 297 4.32 -14.80 1.88
CA ILE A 297 5.29 -14.22 0.95
C ILE A 297 6.08 -15.34 0.28
N SER A 298 5.77 -15.63 -0.98
CA SER A 298 6.45 -16.66 -1.76
C SER A 298 6.48 -16.30 -3.24
N GLU A 299 7.36 -16.93 -4.02
CA GLU A 299 7.36 -16.78 -5.49
C GLU A 299 6.05 -17.24 -6.12
N ASP A 300 5.41 -18.26 -5.54
CA ASP A 300 4.18 -18.85 -6.09
C ASP A 300 2.98 -17.89 -5.96
N THR A 301 2.97 -17.03 -4.95
CA THR A 301 1.87 -16.09 -4.67
C THR A 301 2.20 -14.63 -5.05
N ALA A 302 3.44 -14.36 -5.48
CA ALA A 302 3.95 -13.00 -5.70
C ALA A 302 3.20 -12.18 -6.76
N LEU A 303 2.33 -12.80 -7.55
CA LEU A 303 1.55 -12.13 -8.60
C LEU A 303 0.04 -12.21 -8.37
N ASP A 304 -0.42 -12.84 -7.29
CA ASP A 304 -1.84 -12.96 -6.97
C ASP A 304 -2.42 -11.59 -6.60
N GLY A 305 -3.42 -11.12 -7.34
CA GLY A 305 -4.01 -9.80 -7.12
C GLY A 305 -3.15 -8.63 -7.63
N MET A 306 -2.13 -8.89 -8.47
CA MET A 306 -1.35 -7.85 -9.14
C MET A 306 -2.24 -7.01 -10.04
N SER A 307 -2.47 -5.75 -9.68
CA SER A 307 -3.46 -4.87 -10.28
C SER A 307 -2.91 -3.91 -11.35
N ILE A 308 -1.58 -3.81 -11.49
CA ILE A 308 -0.88 -2.92 -12.41
C ILE A 308 0.25 -3.65 -13.16
N PRO A 309 0.75 -3.11 -14.28
CA PRO A 309 1.83 -3.76 -15.02
C PRO A 309 3.09 -3.97 -14.18
N LEU A 310 3.68 -5.17 -14.30
CA LEU A 310 4.96 -5.50 -13.65
C LEU A 310 6.11 -4.67 -14.21
N HIS A 311 7.04 -4.31 -13.32
CA HIS A 311 8.34 -3.78 -13.71
C HIS A 311 9.15 -4.85 -14.48
N PRO A 312 9.93 -4.47 -15.53
CA PRO A 312 10.75 -5.42 -16.28
C PRO A 312 11.68 -6.28 -15.42
N GLY A 313 12.27 -5.70 -14.35
CA GLY A 313 13.12 -6.44 -13.40
C GLY A 313 12.35 -7.49 -12.59
N ALA A 314 11.15 -7.18 -12.12
CA ALA A 314 10.28 -8.16 -11.44
C ALA A 314 9.85 -9.29 -12.38
N ARG A 315 9.53 -8.94 -13.63
CA ARG A 315 9.19 -9.93 -14.66
C ARG A 315 10.35 -10.88 -14.97
N ALA A 316 11.60 -10.45 -14.82
CA ALA A 316 12.76 -11.31 -14.98
C ALA A 316 12.85 -12.40 -13.90
N VAL A 317 12.26 -12.15 -12.72
CA VAL A 317 12.20 -13.12 -11.61
C VAL A 317 10.98 -14.04 -11.73
N PHE A 318 9.78 -13.48 -11.85
CA PHE A 318 8.52 -14.24 -11.78
C PHE A 318 7.99 -14.70 -13.14
N GLY A 319 8.60 -14.24 -14.25
CA GLY A 319 8.07 -14.50 -15.60
C GLY A 319 6.95 -13.51 -15.99
N PRO A 320 6.30 -13.74 -17.14
CA PRO A 320 5.20 -12.88 -17.58
C PRO A 320 4.01 -13.09 -16.65
N ALA A 321 3.56 -12.01 -16.00
CA ALA A 321 2.29 -12.03 -15.29
C ALA A 321 1.18 -12.33 -16.30
N THR A 322 0.34 -13.30 -16.01
CA THR A 322 -0.97 -13.43 -16.64
C THR A 322 -1.86 -12.35 -15.99
N THR A 323 -1.72 -11.10 -16.44
CA THR A 323 -2.67 -10.06 -16.09
C THR A 323 -3.97 -10.32 -16.83
N GLU A 324 -4.82 -11.18 -16.31
CA GLU A 324 -6.24 -10.98 -16.51
C GLU A 324 -6.62 -9.82 -15.59
N ALA A 325 -6.62 -8.61 -16.14
CA ALA A 325 -7.33 -7.51 -15.50
C ALA A 325 -8.77 -8.00 -15.28
N PRO A 326 -9.40 -7.73 -14.12
CA PRO A 326 -10.81 -8.03 -13.93
C PRO A 326 -11.58 -7.32 -15.04
N THR A 327 -12.05 -8.08 -16.03
CA THR A 327 -12.88 -7.58 -17.13
C THR A 327 -14.20 -7.21 -16.50
N GLY A 328 -14.43 -5.91 -16.34
CA GLY A 328 -15.74 -5.37 -16.02
C GLY A 328 -16.75 -5.97 -17.01
N ASN A 329 -17.83 -6.47 -16.46
CA ASN A 329 -18.93 -7.16 -17.10
C ASN A 329 -19.34 -6.47 -18.43
N GLU A 330 -18.84 -6.99 -19.57
CA GLU A 330 -19.38 -6.62 -20.87
C GLU A 330 -20.79 -7.20 -20.93
N THR A 331 -21.78 -6.36 -20.74
CA THR A 331 -23.18 -6.70 -21.05
C THR A 331 -23.26 -6.98 -22.54
N ASP A 332 -23.26 -8.28 -22.87
CA ASP A 332 -23.54 -8.80 -24.20
C ASP A 332 -24.98 -8.40 -24.61
N THR A 333 -25.09 -7.29 -25.30
CA THR A 333 -26.32 -6.94 -26.02
C THR A 333 -26.32 -7.68 -27.37
N GLY A 334 -26.62 -8.98 -27.30
CA GLY A 334 -26.88 -9.80 -28.48
C GLY A 334 -28.08 -9.25 -29.26
N ASN A 335 -27.79 -8.54 -30.34
CA ASN A 335 -28.78 -8.17 -31.33
C ASN A 335 -28.81 -9.29 -32.38
N GLU A 336 -29.61 -10.32 -32.14
CA GLU A 336 -29.99 -11.30 -33.18
C GLU A 336 -31.00 -10.65 -34.15
N THR A 337 -30.53 -10.21 -35.28
CA THR A 337 -31.38 -9.97 -36.45
C THR A 337 -31.46 -11.27 -37.27
N ASP A 338 -32.50 -12.04 -36.98
CA ASP A 338 -32.96 -13.14 -37.81
C ASP A 338 -33.51 -12.60 -39.15
N THR A 339 -32.77 -12.82 -40.24
CA THR A 339 -33.25 -12.67 -41.61
C THR A 339 -33.41 -14.03 -42.24
N GLY A 340 -34.58 -14.66 -42.00
CA GLY A 340 -35.02 -15.84 -42.70
C GLY A 340 -35.28 -15.55 -44.19
N MET A 341 -34.47 -16.10 -45.08
CA MET A 341 -34.76 -16.25 -46.53
C MET A 341 -35.34 -17.63 -46.77
N THR A 342 -36.63 -17.64 -47.06
CA THR A 342 -37.34 -18.82 -47.63
C THR A 342 -37.11 -18.88 -49.12
N GLU A 343 -36.34 -19.87 -49.59
CA GLU A 343 -36.33 -20.28 -51.00
C GLU A 343 -37.45 -21.28 -51.23
N THR A 344 -38.37 -20.92 -52.14
CA THR A 344 -39.41 -21.78 -52.70
C THR A 344 -38.88 -22.40 -53.99
N THR A 345 -38.58 -23.69 -54.00
CA THR A 345 -38.40 -24.48 -55.23
C THR A 345 -39.73 -25.08 -55.64
N THR A 346 -40.21 -24.69 -56.82
CA THR A 346 -41.29 -25.34 -57.59
C THR A 346 -40.68 -26.34 -58.56
N GLU A 347 -41.12 -27.61 -58.50
CA GLU A 347 -41.00 -28.56 -59.61
C GLU A 347 -42.38 -29.07 -60.02
N SER A 348 -42.63 -28.89 -61.30
CA SER A 348 -43.52 -29.57 -62.30
C SER A 348 -44.77 -30.24 -61.81
#